data_1589ec4a79c5b609625a75374ec405de
#
_entry.id   1589ec4a79c5b609625a75374ec405de
#
_cell.length_a   1.000
_cell.length_b   1.000
_cell.length_c   1.000
_cell.angle_alpha   90.00
_cell.angle_beta   90.00
_cell.angle_gamma   90.00
#
_symmetry.space_group_name_H-M   'P 1'
#
loop_
_entity.id
_entity.type
_entity.pdbx_description
1 polymer ?
#
loop_
_entity_poly.entity_id
_entity_poly.type
_entity_poly.pdbx_seq_one_letter_code
_entity_poly.pdbx_strand_id
1 'polypeptide(L)'
;MRTRRRKQPTISRYPCLRFRWRAPDEPSAASRPRAGAGGYPKQSGKGRRAVISPSLLQLAHDEPAAIRAELLAGLSAPTAVIAPKYLYDALGSRLFAAITELPEYYPTRTEATIFAEHQDSMAAALGPVRTLVDLGAGNCEKAARLFAALRVQRYVAVDISVDYLRESLQHLQQQYRAIEMLGIGFDFSSSLHLPAEAGAGPRTLFYPGSSIGNFTPAAALTFLCQAHAECHGGSLLIGVDLIKETEILEAAYDDPLGVTAAFNRNLLLNLNRLAGTDFDLADWRHVAFFNAPESRIEMHLEALRATTVRWAGGERRFAAAERIHTENSYKWRREDFAALLAAAGFSAMRHWCDARGWFAVFAAHA
;
A
#
# COMPACT_ATOMS: atom_id res chain seq x y z
N MET A 1 -66.47 -9.76 -6.09
CA MET A 1 -65.03 -9.88 -5.94
C MET A 1 -64.35 -9.05 -7.02
N ARG A 2 -63.78 -7.88 -6.66
CA ARG A 2 -63.16 -6.95 -7.59
C ARG A 2 -61.62 -7.06 -7.43
N THR A 3 -60.93 -7.52 -8.49
CA THR A 3 -59.48 -7.60 -8.60
C THR A 3 -58.89 -6.20 -8.82
N ARG A 4 -58.12 -5.67 -7.91
CA ARG A 4 -57.32 -4.42 -8.05
C ARG A 4 -56.04 -4.74 -8.79
N ARG A 5 -55.86 -4.23 -10.02
CA ARG A 5 -54.60 -4.16 -10.73
C ARG A 5 -53.73 -3.09 -10.12
N ARG A 6 -52.50 -3.44 -9.67
CA ARG A 6 -51.43 -2.50 -9.27
C ARG A 6 -50.83 -1.90 -10.54
N LYS A 7 -50.79 -0.57 -10.58
CA LYS A 7 -50.07 0.21 -11.61
C LYS A 7 -48.57 0.16 -11.31
N GLN A 8 -47.74 -0.15 -12.30
CA GLN A 8 -46.28 0.02 -12.28
C GLN A 8 -45.95 1.50 -12.47
N PRO A 9 -44.88 2.03 -11.81
CA PRO A 9 -44.43 3.39 -12.00
C PRO A 9 -43.62 3.48 -13.33
N THR A 10 -43.93 4.53 -14.09
CA THR A 10 -43.30 4.91 -15.35
C THR A 10 -41.89 5.44 -15.08
N ILE A 11 -40.89 4.87 -15.74
CA ILE A 11 -39.49 5.33 -15.69
C ILE A 11 -39.38 6.63 -16.49
N SER A 12 -39.08 7.73 -15.79
CA SER A 12 -38.75 9.03 -16.37
C SER A 12 -37.39 8.97 -17.06
N ARG A 13 -37.35 9.28 -18.35
CA ARG A 13 -36.11 9.43 -19.14
C ARG A 13 -35.49 10.77 -18.81
N TYR A 14 -34.25 10.75 -18.20
CA TYR A 14 -33.41 11.94 -18.09
C TYR A 14 -32.70 12.19 -19.43
N PRO A 15 -32.57 13.45 -19.90
CA PRO A 15 -31.84 13.75 -21.11
C PRO A 15 -30.33 13.70 -20.89
N CYS A 16 -29.63 12.99 -21.80
CA CYS A 16 -28.18 13.01 -21.90
C CYS A 16 -27.65 14.42 -22.18
N LEU A 17 -27.05 15.05 -21.20
CA LEU A 17 -26.22 16.24 -21.40
C LEU A 17 -24.87 15.80 -21.97
N ARG A 18 -24.65 16.03 -23.26
CA ARG A 18 -23.33 15.91 -23.90
C ARG A 18 -22.48 17.11 -23.49
N PHE A 19 -21.54 16.92 -22.60
CA PHE A 19 -20.46 17.88 -22.36
C PHE A 19 -19.46 17.79 -23.52
N ARG A 20 -19.40 18.86 -24.34
CA ARG A 20 -18.32 19.06 -25.31
C ARG A 20 -17.18 19.78 -24.59
N TRP A 21 -16.05 19.10 -24.43
CA TRP A 21 -14.79 19.72 -23.99
C TRP A 21 -14.32 20.68 -25.11
N ARG A 22 -14.16 21.96 -24.81
CA ARG A 22 -13.41 22.93 -25.64
C ARG A 22 -12.01 23.04 -25.03
N ALA A 23 -10.99 22.78 -25.86
CA ALA A 23 -9.63 23.13 -25.53
C ALA A 23 -9.46 24.66 -25.44
N PRO A 24 -8.62 25.20 -24.53
CA PRO A 24 -8.33 26.63 -24.50
C PRO A 24 -7.52 27.02 -25.75
N ASP A 25 -7.89 28.17 -26.34
CA ASP A 25 -7.29 28.78 -27.52
C ASP A 25 -5.81 29.14 -27.25
N GLU A 26 -4.95 28.80 -28.20
CA GLU A 26 -3.56 29.27 -28.24
C GLU A 26 -3.54 30.79 -28.48
N PRO A 27 -2.63 31.55 -27.81
CA PRO A 27 -2.49 32.98 -28.08
C PRO A 27 -1.77 33.19 -29.42
N SER A 28 -2.43 33.99 -30.27
CA SER A 28 -1.97 34.51 -31.56
C SER A 28 -0.59 35.16 -31.48
N ALA A 29 0.26 34.81 -32.45
CA ALA A 29 1.58 35.42 -32.71
C ALA A 29 1.44 36.89 -33.09
N ALA A 30 1.84 37.81 -32.21
CA ALA A 30 2.04 39.22 -32.54
C ALA A 30 3.50 39.52 -32.80
N SER A 31 3.72 40.07 -33.99
CA SER A 31 4.86 40.77 -34.59
C SER A 31 6.05 41.15 -33.71
N ARG A 32 7.26 40.74 -34.16
CA ARG A 32 8.57 41.19 -33.68
C ARG A 32 8.95 42.58 -34.28
N PRO A 33 9.53 43.50 -33.47
CA PRO A 33 10.39 44.56 -34.01
C PRO A 33 11.86 44.10 -34.04
N ARG A 34 12.54 44.44 -35.14
CA ARG A 34 14.01 44.38 -35.29
C ARG A 34 14.61 45.54 -34.53
N ALA A 35 15.63 45.32 -33.71
CA ALA A 35 16.66 46.31 -33.42
C ALA A 35 17.91 45.71 -32.75
N GLY A 36 19.07 46.06 -33.24
CA GLY A 36 20.23 46.45 -32.45
C GLY A 36 21.21 45.37 -32.02
N ALA A 37 22.32 45.26 -32.76
CA ALA A 37 23.55 44.62 -32.33
C ALA A 37 24.13 45.35 -31.09
N GLY A 38 24.21 44.67 -29.97
CA GLY A 38 24.96 45.08 -28.80
C GLY A 38 25.52 43.84 -28.12
N GLY A 39 26.86 43.66 -28.22
CA GLY A 39 27.55 42.53 -27.63
C GLY A 39 27.51 42.56 -26.11
N TYR A 40 26.96 41.53 -25.52
CA TYR A 40 27.08 41.23 -24.09
C TYR A 40 28.12 40.15 -23.84
N PRO A 41 28.93 40.24 -22.79
CA PRO A 41 29.93 39.25 -22.46
C PRO A 41 29.31 37.91 -22.15
N LYS A 42 29.87 36.84 -22.71
CA LYS A 42 29.50 35.45 -22.40
C LYS A 42 29.69 35.22 -20.91
N GLN A 43 28.58 35.16 -20.17
CA GLN A 43 28.58 34.59 -18.85
C GLN A 43 28.87 33.09 -18.97
N SER A 44 29.98 32.70 -18.35
CA SER A 44 30.43 31.32 -18.18
C SER A 44 29.33 30.46 -17.61
N GLY A 45 29.09 29.33 -18.24
CA GLY A 45 27.99 28.40 -17.96
C GLY A 45 27.88 28.03 -16.48
N LYS A 46 26.73 28.38 -15.88
CA LYS A 46 26.20 27.65 -14.71
C LYS A 46 25.92 26.22 -15.18
N GLY A 47 26.74 25.27 -14.70
CA GLY A 47 26.57 23.87 -14.99
C GLY A 47 25.10 23.46 -14.80
N ARG A 48 24.48 23.00 -15.86
CA ARG A 48 23.21 22.27 -15.78
C ARG A 48 23.49 21.05 -14.87
N ARG A 49 23.05 21.08 -13.62
CA ARG A 49 23.00 19.86 -12.82
C ARG A 49 22.23 18.83 -13.65
N ALA A 50 22.88 17.72 -13.95
CA ALA A 50 22.24 16.61 -14.66
C ALA A 50 20.95 16.26 -13.89
N VAL A 51 19.86 16.12 -14.61
CA VAL A 51 18.62 15.63 -14.03
C VAL A 51 18.90 14.18 -13.62
N ILE A 52 18.91 13.91 -12.32
CA ILE A 52 19.04 12.56 -11.78
C ILE A 52 17.77 11.83 -12.18
N SER A 53 17.89 10.72 -12.90
CA SER A 53 16.77 9.83 -13.19
C SER A 53 16.71 8.75 -12.11
N PRO A 54 15.52 8.32 -11.68
CA PRO A 54 15.41 7.22 -10.71
C PRO A 54 15.99 5.94 -11.31
N SER A 55 16.74 5.20 -10.52
CA SER A 55 17.17 3.84 -10.87
C SER A 55 16.17 2.81 -10.35
N LEU A 56 16.08 1.66 -11.02
CA LEU A 56 15.19 0.58 -10.63
C LEU A 56 15.98 -0.73 -10.62
N LEU A 57 15.92 -1.43 -9.50
CA LEU A 57 16.49 -2.76 -9.31
C LEU A 57 15.35 -3.74 -9.07
N GLN A 58 15.31 -4.82 -9.83
CA GLN A 58 14.37 -5.90 -9.58
C GLN A 58 15.15 -7.07 -9.00
N LEU A 59 14.86 -7.40 -7.75
CA LEU A 59 15.43 -8.55 -7.07
C LEU A 59 14.47 -9.72 -7.22
N ALA A 60 14.95 -10.85 -7.69
CA ALA A 60 14.25 -12.12 -7.87
C ALA A 60 12.80 -11.99 -8.39
N HIS A 61 12.55 -12.58 -9.53
CA HIS A 61 11.20 -13.00 -9.90
C HIS A 61 11.00 -14.37 -9.23
N ASP A 62 9.99 -14.50 -8.38
CA ASP A 62 9.53 -15.83 -8.06
C ASP A 62 9.23 -16.54 -9.39
N GLU A 63 9.86 -17.67 -9.61
CA GLU A 63 9.61 -18.49 -10.80
C GLU A 63 8.10 -18.74 -10.89
N PRO A 64 7.45 -18.58 -12.05
CA PRO A 64 6.00 -18.79 -12.19
C PRO A 64 5.53 -20.14 -11.64
N ALA A 65 6.39 -21.15 -11.70
CA ALA A 65 6.13 -22.48 -11.13
C ALA A 65 6.11 -22.45 -9.59
N ALA A 66 6.96 -21.65 -8.94
CA ALA A 66 6.98 -21.50 -7.49
C ALA A 66 5.74 -20.73 -6.99
N ILE A 67 5.38 -19.65 -7.66
CA ILE A 67 4.12 -18.90 -7.39
C ILE A 67 2.92 -19.86 -7.49
N ARG A 68 2.83 -20.60 -8.59
CA ARG A 68 1.74 -21.54 -8.80
C ARG A 68 1.69 -22.61 -7.71
N ALA A 69 2.84 -23.15 -7.32
CA ALA A 69 2.92 -24.16 -6.26
C ALA A 69 2.48 -23.61 -4.91
N GLU A 70 2.90 -22.40 -4.53
CA GLU A 70 2.47 -21.70 -3.31
C GLU A 70 0.95 -21.52 -3.27
N LEU A 71 0.36 -20.97 -4.35
CA LEU A 71 -1.07 -20.74 -4.46
C LEU A 71 -1.89 -22.03 -4.36
N LEU A 72 -1.48 -23.08 -5.06
CA LEU A 72 -2.16 -24.38 -5.03
C LEU A 72 -2.00 -25.08 -3.68
N ALA A 73 -0.86 -24.94 -3.01
CA ALA A 73 -0.66 -25.45 -1.66
C ALA A 73 -1.61 -24.75 -0.67
N GLY A 74 -1.73 -23.42 -0.75
CA GLY A 74 -2.66 -22.64 0.08
C GLY A 74 -4.12 -23.00 -0.17
N LEU A 75 -4.52 -23.18 -1.44
CA LEU A 75 -5.86 -23.65 -1.79
C LEU A 75 -6.12 -25.08 -1.31
N SER A 76 -5.12 -25.98 -1.32
CA SER A 76 -5.27 -27.38 -0.93
C SER A 76 -5.18 -27.61 0.57
N ALA A 77 -4.83 -26.61 1.36
CA ALA A 77 -4.76 -26.72 2.83
C ALA A 77 -6.13 -27.05 3.43
N PRO A 78 -6.22 -27.72 4.59
CA PRO A 78 -7.50 -28.03 5.27
C PRO A 78 -8.39 -26.78 5.42
N THR A 79 -7.83 -25.67 5.87
CA THR A 79 -8.41 -24.32 5.78
C THR A 79 -7.72 -23.61 4.63
N ALA A 80 -8.47 -23.25 3.58
CA ALA A 80 -7.89 -22.57 2.44
C ALA A 80 -7.38 -21.17 2.83
N VAL A 81 -6.15 -20.85 2.44
CA VAL A 81 -5.50 -19.56 2.72
C VAL A 81 -4.70 -19.11 1.51
N ILE A 82 -4.79 -17.84 1.19
CA ILE A 82 -3.96 -17.20 0.16
C ILE A 82 -3.23 -16.02 0.78
N ALA A 83 -1.93 -15.91 0.53
CA ALA A 83 -1.12 -14.83 1.08
C ALA A 83 -1.59 -13.45 0.56
N PRO A 84 -1.65 -12.41 1.42
CA PRO A 84 -2.16 -11.07 1.06
C PRO A 84 -1.42 -10.41 -0.11
N LYS A 85 -0.14 -10.76 -0.36
CA LYS A 85 0.64 -10.23 -1.48
C LYS A 85 -0.06 -10.41 -2.84
N TYR A 86 -0.86 -11.45 -3.00
CA TYR A 86 -1.59 -11.73 -4.24
C TYR A 86 -2.85 -10.89 -4.45
N LEU A 87 -3.24 -10.07 -3.47
CA LEU A 87 -4.28 -9.03 -3.63
C LEU A 87 -3.79 -7.84 -4.48
N TYR A 88 -2.47 -7.61 -4.54
CA TYR A 88 -1.84 -6.40 -5.09
C TYR A 88 -1.30 -6.57 -6.51
N ASP A 89 -2.07 -7.22 -7.40
CA ASP A 89 -1.79 -7.12 -8.84
C ASP A 89 -2.11 -5.70 -9.37
N ALA A 90 -1.90 -5.45 -10.64
CA ALA A 90 -2.09 -4.11 -11.21
C ALA A 90 -3.49 -3.52 -10.98
N LEU A 91 -4.55 -4.35 -10.99
CA LEU A 91 -5.92 -3.91 -10.68
C LEU A 91 -6.10 -3.77 -9.17
N GLY A 92 -5.63 -4.74 -8.39
CA GLY A 92 -5.72 -4.74 -6.93
C GLY A 92 -5.07 -3.51 -6.30
N SER A 93 -3.86 -3.12 -6.76
CA SER A 93 -3.19 -1.91 -6.29
C SER A 93 -4.02 -0.63 -6.53
N ARG A 94 -4.73 -0.55 -7.66
CA ARG A 94 -5.64 0.58 -7.97
C ARG A 94 -6.91 0.54 -7.12
N LEU A 95 -7.46 -0.64 -6.88
CA LEU A 95 -8.61 -0.81 -5.97
C LEU A 95 -8.22 -0.45 -4.54
N PHE A 96 -7.03 -0.85 -4.08
CA PHE A 96 -6.53 -0.44 -2.78
C PHE A 96 -6.35 1.09 -2.69
N ALA A 97 -5.80 1.74 -3.72
CA ALA A 97 -5.75 3.20 -3.77
C ALA A 97 -7.15 3.83 -3.65
N ALA A 98 -8.17 3.25 -4.30
CA ALA A 98 -9.55 3.72 -4.14
C ALA A 98 -10.09 3.47 -2.71
N ILE A 99 -9.76 2.36 -2.07
CA ILE A 99 -10.11 2.09 -0.66
C ILE A 99 -9.56 3.19 0.25
N THR A 100 -8.33 3.65 0.03
CA THR A 100 -7.72 4.70 0.87
C THR A 100 -8.44 6.04 0.84
N GLU A 101 -9.31 6.28 -0.16
CA GLU A 101 -10.15 7.48 -0.30
C GLU A 101 -11.54 7.33 0.35
N LEU A 102 -11.93 6.11 0.76
CA LEU A 102 -13.24 5.88 1.36
C LEU A 102 -13.37 6.53 2.74
N PRO A 103 -14.53 7.11 3.06
CA PRO A 103 -14.81 7.66 4.39
C PRO A 103 -14.65 6.64 5.53
N GLU A 104 -14.97 5.39 5.29
CA GLU A 104 -14.87 4.29 6.25
C GLU A 104 -13.42 3.88 6.51
N TYR A 105 -12.54 3.99 5.51
CA TYR A 105 -11.13 3.58 5.64
C TYR A 105 -10.31 4.67 6.35
N TYR A 106 -10.51 4.81 7.67
CA TYR A 106 -9.87 5.81 8.52
C TYR A 106 -8.33 5.74 8.58
N PRO A 107 -7.64 4.57 8.43
CA PRO A 107 -6.20 4.45 8.72
C PRO A 107 -5.36 5.47 7.95
N THR A 108 -5.57 5.62 6.64
CA THR A 108 -4.80 6.54 5.79
C THR A 108 -4.94 7.99 6.23
N ARG A 109 -6.17 8.45 6.51
CA ARG A 109 -6.41 9.85 6.93
C ARG A 109 -5.89 10.12 8.32
N THR A 110 -6.07 9.17 9.23
CA THR A 110 -5.61 9.30 10.62
C THR A 110 -4.09 9.37 10.69
N GLU A 111 -3.40 8.47 9.98
CA GLU A 111 -1.95 8.49 9.86
C GLU A 111 -1.43 9.79 9.24
N ALA A 112 -2.08 10.27 8.16
CA ALA A 112 -1.73 11.53 7.51
C ALA A 112 -1.87 12.74 8.46
N THR A 113 -2.90 12.75 9.31
CA THR A 113 -3.09 13.79 10.35
C THR A 113 -1.94 13.76 11.36
N ILE A 114 -1.56 12.57 11.86
CA ILE A 114 -0.43 12.42 12.79
C ILE A 114 0.87 12.94 12.16
N PHE A 115 1.15 12.63 10.90
CA PHE A 115 2.33 13.17 10.20
C PHE A 115 2.26 14.68 10.07
N ALA A 116 1.12 15.25 9.68
CA ALA A 116 0.97 16.70 9.53
C ALA A 116 1.16 17.47 10.83
N GLU A 117 0.64 16.95 11.94
CA GLU A 117 0.71 17.60 13.25
C GLU A 117 2.08 17.42 13.95
N HIS A 118 2.79 16.33 13.66
CA HIS A 118 3.95 15.93 14.44
C HIS A 118 5.26 15.79 13.66
N GLN A 119 5.28 16.13 12.35
CA GLN A 119 6.47 15.96 11.51
C GLN A 119 7.76 16.55 12.08
N ASP A 120 7.70 17.74 12.71
CA ASP A 120 8.87 18.39 13.26
C ASP A 120 9.39 17.65 14.49
N SER A 121 8.49 17.16 15.36
CA SER A 121 8.88 16.36 16.52
C SER A 121 9.36 14.97 16.13
N MET A 122 8.85 14.40 15.04
CA MET A 122 9.38 13.16 14.44
C MET A 122 10.78 13.39 13.89
N ALA A 123 10.99 14.48 13.15
CA ALA A 123 12.30 14.84 12.63
C ALA A 123 13.32 15.07 13.75
N ALA A 124 12.91 15.72 14.85
CA ALA A 124 13.77 15.89 16.04
C ALA A 124 14.09 14.56 16.74
N ALA A 125 13.14 13.61 16.76
CA ALA A 125 13.36 12.29 17.35
C ALA A 125 14.27 11.40 16.50
N LEU A 126 14.13 11.43 15.18
CA LEU A 126 14.91 10.60 14.25
C LEU A 126 16.31 11.17 13.97
N GLY A 127 16.49 12.49 14.15
CA GLY A 127 17.70 13.18 13.71
C GLY A 127 17.82 13.28 12.19
N PRO A 128 19.01 13.60 11.64
CA PRO A 128 19.20 13.74 10.20
C PRO A 128 19.03 12.42 9.46
N VAL A 129 18.04 12.33 8.58
CA VAL A 129 17.75 11.15 7.77
C VAL A 129 18.43 11.29 6.41
N ARG A 130 19.61 10.68 6.22
CA ARG A 130 20.29 10.69 4.91
C ARG A 130 19.61 9.77 3.91
N THR A 131 19.29 8.55 4.33
CA THR A 131 18.64 7.54 3.50
C THR A 131 17.32 7.13 4.15
N LEU A 132 16.23 7.37 3.44
CA LEU A 132 14.89 6.90 3.79
C LEU A 132 14.54 5.70 2.93
N VAL A 133 14.26 4.56 3.55
CA VAL A 133 13.82 3.33 2.89
C VAL A 133 12.35 3.12 3.17
N ASP A 134 11.52 3.20 2.14
CA ASP A 134 10.06 3.12 2.22
C ASP A 134 9.59 1.70 1.85
N LEU A 135 9.11 0.96 2.83
CA LEU A 135 8.69 -0.42 2.69
C LEU A 135 7.19 -0.48 2.36
N GLY A 136 6.85 -1.01 1.18
CA GLY A 136 5.51 -0.95 0.62
C GLY A 136 5.16 0.45 0.11
N ALA A 137 6.08 1.03 -0.68
CA ALA A 137 6.05 2.43 -1.07
C ALA A 137 4.82 2.84 -1.88
N GLY A 138 4.19 1.92 -2.63
CA GLY A 138 3.01 2.19 -3.44
C GLY A 138 3.23 3.38 -4.39
N ASN A 139 2.42 4.45 -4.21
CA ASN A 139 2.56 5.71 -4.97
C ASN A 139 3.64 6.66 -4.42
N CYS A 140 4.38 6.29 -3.39
CA CYS A 140 5.45 7.06 -2.74
C CYS A 140 5.00 8.38 -2.06
N GLU A 141 3.72 8.72 -2.08
CA GLU A 141 3.23 10.03 -1.60
C GLU A 141 3.38 10.22 -0.08
N LYS A 142 3.21 9.14 0.70
CA LYS A 142 3.33 9.22 2.16
C LYS A 142 4.73 9.62 2.58
N ALA A 143 5.76 8.98 2.02
CA ALA A 143 7.16 9.30 2.27
C ALA A 143 7.53 10.71 1.77
N ALA A 144 7.03 11.11 0.60
CA ALA A 144 7.31 12.39 -0.01
C ALA A 144 6.93 13.58 0.88
N ARG A 145 5.84 13.45 1.66
CA ARG A 145 5.39 14.48 2.62
C ARG A 145 6.42 14.74 3.73
N LEU A 146 7.27 13.76 4.01
CA LEU A 146 8.29 13.83 5.07
C LEU A 146 9.67 14.28 4.57
N PHE A 147 9.92 14.33 3.27
CA PHE A 147 11.25 14.61 2.71
C PHE A 147 11.87 15.91 3.20
N ALA A 148 11.10 16.99 3.26
CA ALA A 148 11.59 18.29 3.68
C ALA A 148 11.91 18.31 5.19
N ALA A 149 11.00 17.82 6.03
CA ALA A 149 11.17 17.78 7.48
C ALA A 149 12.36 16.87 7.88
N LEU A 150 12.47 15.70 7.26
CA LEU A 150 13.54 14.73 7.52
C LEU A 150 14.85 15.07 6.78
N ARG A 151 14.86 16.04 5.88
CA ARG A 151 16.04 16.43 5.05
C ARG A 151 16.61 15.26 4.26
N VAL A 152 15.74 14.46 3.67
CA VAL A 152 16.10 13.25 2.90
C VAL A 152 17.03 13.60 1.75
N GLN A 153 18.15 12.89 1.64
CA GLN A 153 19.10 13.03 0.52
C GLN A 153 18.97 11.89 -0.47
N ARG A 154 18.62 10.71 0.02
CA ARG A 154 18.42 9.50 -0.78
C ARG A 154 17.12 8.82 -0.34
N TYR A 155 16.30 8.48 -1.31
CA TYR A 155 15.04 7.77 -1.13
C TYR A 155 15.11 6.42 -1.82
N VAL A 156 14.85 5.36 -1.08
CA VAL A 156 14.80 3.98 -1.56
C VAL A 156 13.38 3.48 -1.39
N ALA A 157 12.66 3.31 -2.48
CA ALA A 157 11.29 2.81 -2.48
C ALA A 157 11.28 1.31 -2.75
N VAL A 158 10.68 0.53 -1.86
CA VAL A 158 10.57 -0.93 -1.95
C VAL A 158 9.11 -1.32 -2.11
N ASP A 159 8.79 -2.06 -3.18
CA ASP A 159 7.43 -2.55 -3.42
C ASP A 159 7.46 -3.82 -4.29
N ILE A 160 6.44 -4.66 -4.16
CA ILE A 160 6.26 -5.83 -5.01
C ILE A 160 5.74 -5.45 -6.41
N SER A 161 5.00 -4.34 -6.51
CA SER A 161 4.37 -3.86 -7.74
C SER A 161 5.34 -2.98 -8.55
N VAL A 162 6.32 -3.59 -9.22
CA VAL A 162 7.45 -2.92 -9.88
C VAL A 162 7.04 -1.89 -10.92
N ASP A 163 6.04 -2.18 -11.76
CA ASP A 163 5.59 -1.25 -12.80
C ASP A 163 4.93 -0.01 -12.19
N TYR A 164 4.11 -0.21 -11.14
CA TYR A 164 3.50 0.90 -10.41
C TYR A 164 4.55 1.75 -9.70
N LEU A 165 5.54 1.10 -9.08
CA LEU A 165 6.67 1.77 -8.44
C LEU A 165 7.49 2.62 -9.43
N ARG A 166 7.72 2.10 -10.64
CA ARG A 166 8.45 2.82 -11.71
C ARG A 166 7.75 4.11 -12.10
N GLU A 167 6.44 4.05 -12.35
CA GLU A 167 5.63 5.23 -12.70
C GLU A 167 5.63 6.26 -11.56
N SER A 168 5.46 5.80 -10.33
CA SER A 168 5.46 6.64 -9.12
C SER A 168 6.80 7.38 -8.93
N LEU A 169 7.91 6.67 -9.04
CA LEU A 169 9.25 7.25 -8.91
C LEU A 169 9.59 8.25 -10.02
N GLN A 170 9.19 7.96 -11.27
CA GLN A 170 9.39 8.90 -12.38
C GLN A 170 8.65 10.22 -12.14
N HIS A 171 7.42 10.15 -11.64
CA HIS A 171 6.64 11.33 -11.28
C HIS A 171 7.28 12.09 -10.11
N LEU A 172 7.65 11.39 -9.06
CA LEU A 172 8.25 11.96 -7.85
C LEU A 172 9.59 12.65 -8.13
N GLN A 173 10.45 12.07 -8.98
CA GLN A 173 11.75 12.62 -9.34
C GLN A 173 11.63 13.97 -10.06
N GLN A 174 10.56 14.21 -10.81
CA GLN A 174 10.31 15.52 -11.44
C GLN A 174 10.10 16.62 -10.40
N GLN A 175 9.51 16.29 -9.26
CA GLN A 175 9.23 17.22 -8.16
C GLN A 175 10.45 17.39 -7.25
N TYR A 176 11.18 16.32 -6.96
CA TYR A 176 12.31 16.29 -6.01
C TYR A 176 13.63 15.98 -6.71
N ARG A 177 14.06 16.88 -7.61
CA ARG A 177 15.23 16.70 -8.51
C ARG A 177 16.56 16.54 -7.80
N ALA A 178 16.68 16.94 -6.53
CA ALA A 178 17.92 16.89 -5.75
C ALA A 178 18.06 15.60 -4.92
N ILE A 179 16.98 14.83 -4.80
CA ILE A 179 16.97 13.57 -4.03
C ILE A 179 17.34 12.44 -4.99
N GLU A 180 18.34 11.65 -4.62
CA GLU A 180 18.66 10.41 -5.33
C GLU A 180 17.56 9.39 -5.06
N MET A 181 16.99 8.78 -6.10
CA MET A 181 15.88 7.83 -5.97
C MET A 181 16.24 6.46 -6.55
N LEU A 182 15.98 5.42 -5.76
CA LEU A 182 16.14 4.02 -6.13
C LEU A 182 14.83 3.28 -5.86
N GLY A 183 14.29 2.60 -6.86
CA GLY A 183 13.22 1.64 -6.69
C GLY A 183 13.78 0.22 -6.58
N ILE A 184 13.27 -0.56 -5.64
CA ILE A 184 13.62 -1.97 -5.48
C ILE A 184 12.33 -2.79 -5.51
N GLY A 185 12.21 -3.64 -6.53
CA GLY A 185 11.09 -4.57 -6.67
C GLY A 185 11.39 -5.89 -6.00
N PHE A 186 10.79 -6.18 -4.84
CA PHE A 186 10.83 -7.52 -4.23
C PHE A 186 9.77 -7.68 -3.12
N ASP A 187 9.48 -8.94 -2.80
CA ASP A 187 8.60 -9.31 -1.69
C ASP A 187 9.41 -9.44 -0.40
N PHE A 188 9.31 -8.43 0.47
CA PHE A 188 9.96 -8.43 1.79
C PHE A 188 9.13 -9.11 2.89
N SER A 189 7.95 -9.63 2.57
CA SER A 189 7.07 -10.27 3.56
C SER A 189 7.63 -11.57 4.13
N SER A 190 8.43 -12.28 3.33
CA SER A 190 9.10 -13.51 3.75
C SER A 190 10.48 -13.28 4.35
N SER A 191 11.21 -12.27 3.88
CA SER A 191 12.55 -11.90 4.36
C SER A 191 12.89 -10.48 3.94
N LEU A 192 13.20 -9.64 4.91
CA LEU A 192 13.68 -8.29 4.66
C LEU A 192 15.21 -8.29 4.62
N HIS A 193 15.76 -8.33 3.41
CA HIS A 193 17.19 -8.19 3.16
C HIS A 193 17.42 -7.24 2.00
N LEU A 194 17.90 -6.04 2.32
CA LEU A 194 18.11 -4.99 1.32
C LEU A 194 19.46 -5.18 0.62
N PRO A 195 19.51 -4.99 -0.72
CA PRO A 195 20.75 -5.09 -1.46
C PRO A 195 21.71 -3.94 -1.13
N ALA A 196 22.99 -4.11 -1.49
CA ALA A 196 24.04 -3.12 -1.23
C ALA A 196 23.73 -1.76 -1.86
N GLU A 197 23.00 -1.72 -2.96
CA GLU A 197 22.53 -0.52 -3.65
C GLU A 197 21.60 0.33 -2.79
N ALA A 198 20.95 -0.23 -1.77
CA ALA A 198 20.18 0.56 -0.79
C ALA A 198 21.08 1.47 0.08
N GLY A 199 22.41 1.30 0.01
CA GLY A 199 23.43 2.07 0.74
C GLY A 199 23.95 1.35 1.98
N ALA A 200 25.19 1.62 2.36
CA ALA A 200 25.89 0.92 3.43
C ALA A 200 25.83 1.60 4.82
N GLY A 201 25.37 2.86 4.89
CA GLY A 201 25.30 3.62 6.14
C GLY A 201 24.00 3.47 6.91
N PRO A 202 23.84 4.20 8.03
CA PRO A 202 22.59 4.24 8.76
C PRO A 202 21.41 4.63 7.86
N ARG A 203 20.29 3.89 8.02
CA ARG A 203 19.06 4.08 7.24
C ARG A 203 17.90 4.33 8.19
N THR A 204 16.95 5.15 7.76
CA THR A 204 15.65 5.19 8.40
C THR A 204 14.71 4.34 7.56
N LEU A 205 14.23 3.23 8.12
CA LEU A 205 13.16 2.46 7.51
C LEU A 205 11.83 3.16 7.80
N PHE A 206 10.99 3.29 6.79
CA PHE A 206 9.65 3.85 6.88
C PHE A 206 8.65 2.77 6.49
N TYR A 207 7.77 2.39 7.42
CA TYR A 207 6.80 1.33 7.22
C TYR A 207 5.42 1.79 7.69
N PRO A 208 4.73 2.60 6.85
CA PRO A 208 3.45 3.22 7.19
C PRO A 208 2.26 2.30 6.94
N GLY A 209 1.04 2.82 7.22
CA GLY A 209 -0.23 2.23 6.83
C GLY A 209 -0.67 1.04 7.65
N SER A 210 0.01 0.75 8.75
CA SER A 210 -0.24 -0.46 9.56
C SER A 210 -0.06 -1.78 8.79
N SER A 211 0.76 -1.80 7.74
CA SER A 211 1.04 -3.00 6.94
C SER A 211 1.64 -4.14 7.78
N ILE A 212 2.28 -3.82 8.91
CA ILE A 212 2.73 -4.79 9.91
C ILE A 212 1.57 -5.63 10.49
N GLY A 213 0.33 -5.13 10.42
CA GLY A 213 -0.86 -5.85 10.84
C GLY A 213 -1.20 -7.08 9.98
N ASN A 214 -0.61 -7.21 8.79
CA ASN A 214 -0.79 -8.39 7.95
C ASN A 214 0.00 -9.61 8.46
N PHE A 215 0.97 -9.39 9.34
CA PHE A 215 1.75 -10.46 9.97
C PHE A 215 1.11 -10.94 11.27
N THR A 216 1.24 -12.24 11.55
CA THR A 216 1.00 -12.73 12.92
C THR A 216 1.97 -12.07 13.90
N PRO A 217 1.65 -11.98 15.22
CA PRO A 217 2.58 -11.39 16.18
C PRO A 217 3.99 -11.98 16.15
N ALA A 218 4.12 -13.30 15.95
CA ALA A 218 5.41 -13.96 15.83
C ALA A 218 6.15 -13.58 14.54
N ALA A 219 5.44 -13.49 13.40
CA ALA A 219 6.02 -13.06 12.13
C ALA A 219 6.37 -11.56 12.16
N ALA A 220 5.56 -10.73 12.83
CA ALA A 220 5.85 -9.32 13.06
C ALA A 220 7.14 -9.13 13.86
N LEU A 221 7.37 -9.91 14.93
CA LEU A 221 8.62 -9.88 15.67
C LEU A 221 9.82 -10.26 14.77
N THR A 222 9.69 -11.33 13.99
CA THR A 222 10.74 -11.74 13.04
C THR A 222 11.06 -10.64 12.04
N PHE A 223 10.03 -10.03 11.45
CA PHE A 223 10.18 -8.89 10.53
C PHE A 223 10.87 -7.69 11.22
N LEU A 224 10.47 -7.35 12.43
CA LEU A 224 11.06 -6.23 13.18
C LEU A 224 12.52 -6.48 13.54
N CYS A 225 12.92 -7.72 13.86
CA CYS A 225 14.33 -8.09 14.05
C CYS A 225 15.15 -7.88 12.77
N GLN A 226 14.61 -8.26 11.62
CA GLN A 226 15.24 -8.01 10.31
C GLN A 226 15.31 -6.51 10.01
N ALA A 227 14.22 -5.76 10.27
CA ALA A 227 14.19 -4.32 10.12
C ALA A 227 15.23 -3.62 11.01
N HIS A 228 15.40 -4.07 12.26
CA HIS A 228 16.45 -3.57 13.14
C HIS A 228 17.84 -3.76 12.53
N ALA A 229 18.15 -4.95 12.02
CA ALA A 229 19.43 -5.22 11.37
C ALA A 229 19.64 -4.35 10.11
N GLU A 230 18.58 -4.16 9.28
CA GLU A 230 18.64 -3.35 8.07
C GLU A 230 18.68 -1.84 8.31
N CYS A 231 18.38 -1.37 9.52
CA CYS A 231 18.60 0.03 9.91
C CYS A 231 20.09 0.40 9.95
N HIS A 232 21.01 -0.53 10.12
CA HIS A 232 22.46 -0.31 10.23
C HIS A 232 22.82 0.79 11.25
N GLY A 233 22.20 0.75 12.45
CA GLY A 233 22.35 1.78 13.48
C GLY A 233 21.60 3.07 13.20
N GLY A 234 20.63 3.04 12.31
CA GLY A 234 19.68 4.13 12.06
C GLY A 234 18.39 3.96 12.85
N SER A 235 17.24 4.10 12.18
CA SER A 235 15.95 4.13 12.88
C SER A 235 14.82 3.50 12.06
N LEU A 236 13.71 3.22 12.74
CA LEU A 236 12.46 2.80 12.17
C LEU A 236 11.38 3.85 12.46
N LEU A 237 10.61 4.24 11.46
CA LEU A 237 9.36 5.02 11.57
C LEU A 237 8.23 4.14 11.06
N ILE A 238 7.34 3.71 11.98
CA ILE A 238 6.32 2.71 11.66
C ILE A 238 4.94 3.14 12.14
N GLY A 239 3.93 2.98 11.27
CA GLY A 239 2.53 3.22 11.60
C GLY A 239 1.81 1.95 12.01
N VAL A 240 0.98 2.02 13.05
CA VAL A 240 0.19 0.89 13.53
C VAL A 240 -1.23 1.30 13.88
N ASP A 241 -2.15 0.48 13.46
CA ASP A 241 -3.58 0.62 13.75
C ASP A 241 -3.88 0.06 15.16
N LEU A 242 -4.58 0.85 15.97
CA LEU A 242 -4.85 0.53 17.35
C LEU A 242 -6.23 -0.10 17.53
N ILE A 243 -6.42 -0.83 18.62
CA ILE A 243 -7.73 -1.40 19.04
C ILE A 243 -8.71 -0.26 19.27
N LYS A 244 -9.92 -0.41 18.74
CA LYS A 244 -11.04 0.51 18.87
C LYS A 244 -12.37 -0.24 18.72
N GLU A 245 -13.47 0.47 18.63
CA GLU A 245 -14.81 -0.08 18.50
C GLU A 245 -14.93 -0.98 17.26
N THR A 246 -15.56 -2.14 17.43
CA THR A 246 -15.70 -3.18 16.39
C THR A 246 -16.34 -2.62 15.11
N GLU A 247 -17.39 -1.82 15.27
CA GLU A 247 -18.14 -1.24 14.15
C GLU A 247 -17.27 -0.35 13.25
N ILE A 248 -16.31 0.39 13.85
CA ILE A 248 -15.36 1.24 13.12
C ILE A 248 -14.35 0.36 12.38
N LEU A 249 -13.89 -0.71 13.04
CA LEU A 249 -12.93 -1.65 12.45
C LEU A 249 -13.55 -2.39 11.27
N GLU A 250 -14.76 -2.92 11.42
CA GLU A 250 -15.44 -3.69 10.38
C GLU A 250 -15.83 -2.82 9.19
N ALA A 251 -16.37 -1.61 9.42
CA ALA A 251 -16.73 -0.68 8.35
C ALA A 251 -15.54 -0.31 7.43
N ALA A 252 -14.33 -0.29 7.97
CA ALA A 252 -13.12 0.00 7.19
C ALA A 252 -12.75 -1.12 6.21
N TYR A 253 -13.24 -2.34 6.43
CA TYR A 253 -12.94 -3.52 5.60
C TYR A 253 -14.18 -4.12 4.91
N ASP A 254 -15.36 -3.54 5.13
CA ASP A 254 -16.63 -3.92 4.46
C ASP A 254 -17.44 -2.66 4.17
N ASP A 255 -16.94 -1.83 3.27
CA ASP A 255 -17.53 -0.56 2.90
C ASP A 255 -18.85 -0.72 2.11
N PRO A 256 -19.84 0.18 2.30
CA PRO A 256 -21.14 0.06 1.65
C PRO A 256 -21.11 0.23 0.12
N LEU A 257 -20.04 0.83 -0.45
CA LEU A 257 -19.84 0.91 -1.90
C LEU A 257 -19.33 -0.40 -2.49
N GLY A 258 -18.78 -1.31 -1.65
CA GLY A 258 -18.25 -2.60 -2.08
C GLY A 258 -16.89 -2.51 -2.78
N VAL A 259 -16.12 -1.46 -2.56
CA VAL A 259 -14.77 -1.31 -3.14
C VAL A 259 -13.83 -2.34 -2.53
N THR A 260 -13.87 -2.53 -1.19
CA THR A 260 -13.09 -3.55 -0.49
C THR A 260 -13.52 -4.96 -0.93
N ALA A 261 -14.82 -5.19 -1.11
CA ALA A 261 -15.32 -6.44 -1.65
C ALA A 261 -14.80 -6.71 -3.07
N ALA A 262 -14.74 -5.68 -3.93
CA ALA A 262 -14.15 -5.79 -5.27
C ALA A 262 -12.64 -6.09 -5.21
N PHE A 263 -11.91 -5.44 -4.33
CA PHE A 263 -10.48 -5.70 -4.07
C PHE A 263 -10.23 -7.16 -3.67
N ASN A 264 -10.97 -7.66 -2.68
CA ASN A 264 -10.82 -9.04 -2.21
C ASN A 264 -11.22 -10.06 -3.29
N ARG A 265 -12.33 -9.83 -4.02
CA ARG A 265 -12.79 -10.73 -5.10
C ARG A 265 -11.87 -10.71 -6.32
N ASN A 266 -11.12 -9.63 -6.57
CA ASN A 266 -10.10 -9.57 -7.62
C ASN A 266 -9.03 -10.64 -7.43
N LEU A 267 -8.78 -11.08 -6.20
CA LEU A 267 -7.86 -12.19 -5.92
C LEU A 267 -8.21 -13.45 -6.73
N LEU A 268 -9.49 -13.75 -6.91
CA LEU A 268 -9.93 -14.93 -7.68
C LEU A 268 -9.52 -14.84 -9.17
N LEU A 269 -9.59 -13.64 -9.76
CA LEU A 269 -9.09 -13.42 -11.13
C LEU A 269 -7.58 -13.60 -11.20
N ASN A 270 -6.88 -13.13 -10.18
CA ASN A 270 -5.43 -13.28 -10.09
C ASN A 270 -5.03 -14.77 -9.94
N LEU A 271 -5.77 -15.55 -9.14
CA LEU A 271 -5.59 -17.00 -9.01
C LEU A 271 -5.83 -17.70 -10.36
N ASN A 272 -6.90 -17.35 -11.08
CA ASN A 272 -7.17 -17.90 -12.40
C ASN A 272 -6.00 -17.64 -13.36
N ARG A 273 -5.40 -16.45 -13.31
CA ARG A 273 -4.26 -16.07 -14.14
C ARG A 273 -2.96 -16.75 -13.72
N LEU A 274 -2.64 -16.80 -12.42
CA LEU A 274 -1.34 -17.26 -11.91
C LEU A 274 -1.28 -18.78 -11.71
N ALA A 275 -2.36 -19.38 -11.20
CA ALA A 275 -2.43 -20.80 -10.89
C ALA A 275 -3.18 -21.61 -11.94
N GLY A 276 -3.87 -20.97 -12.91
CA GLY A 276 -4.67 -21.63 -13.92
C GLY A 276 -5.93 -22.27 -13.34
N THR A 277 -6.52 -21.65 -12.31
CA THR A 277 -7.78 -22.07 -11.70
C THR A 277 -8.98 -21.56 -12.50
N ASP A 278 -10.17 -22.11 -12.23
CA ASP A 278 -11.42 -21.76 -12.93
C ASP A 278 -12.46 -21.14 -11.97
N PHE A 279 -12.03 -20.28 -11.04
CA PHE A 279 -12.95 -19.56 -10.17
C PHE A 279 -13.98 -18.75 -10.98
N ASP A 280 -15.28 -18.93 -10.69
CA ASP A 280 -16.33 -18.01 -11.11
C ASP A 280 -16.64 -17.02 -9.98
N LEU A 281 -16.44 -15.73 -10.23
CA LEU A 281 -16.67 -14.68 -9.22
C LEU A 281 -18.12 -14.66 -8.70
N ALA A 282 -19.08 -15.13 -9.50
CA ALA A 282 -20.49 -15.18 -9.12
C ALA A 282 -20.75 -16.15 -7.95
N ASP A 283 -19.85 -17.10 -7.72
CA ASP A 283 -19.97 -18.10 -6.65
C ASP A 283 -19.40 -17.65 -5.31
N TRP A 284 -18.81 -16.44 -5.24
CA TRP A 284 -18.04 -15.99 -4.09
C TRP A 284 -18.46 -14.60 -3.63
N ARG A 285 -18.56 -14.42 -2.30
CA ARG A 285 -18.74 -13.12 -1.67
C ARG A 285 -17.55 -12.78 -0.77
N HIS A 286 -17.34 -11.49 -0.62
CA HIS A 286 -16.45 -10.93 0.41
C HIS A 286 -17.12 -11.05 1.79
N VAL A 287 -16.30 -11.35 2.81
CA VAL A 287 -16.67 -11.33 4.22
C VAL A 287 -15.50 -10.72 4.98
N ALA A 288 -15.76 -9.72 5.79
CA ALA A 288 -14.80 -9.17 6.73
C ALA A 288 -15.44 -9.08 8.13
N PHE A 289 -14.65 -9.33 9.17
CA PHE A 289 -15.12 -9.24 10.56
C PHE A 289 -13.95 -9.05 11.52
N PHE A 290 -14.21 -8.50 12.68
CA PHE A 290 -13.22 -8.39 13.75
C PHE A 290 -13.20 -9.66 14.62
N ASN A 291 -12.07 -10.36 14.57
CA ASN A 291 -11.79 -11.48 15.46
C ASN A 291 -11.23 -10.94 16.79
N ALA A 292 -12.10 -10.67 17.76
CA ALA A 292 -11.72 -10.04 19.01
C ALA A 292 -10.72 -10.86 19.85
N PRO A 293 -10.84 -12.21 19.97
CA PRO A 293 -9.84 -13.04 20.64
C PRO A 293 -8.43 -12.88 20.07
N GLU A 294 -8.32 -12.76 18.74
CA GLU A 294 -7.03 -12.62 18.03
C GLU A 294 -6.64 -11.16 17.80
N SER A 295 -7.52 -10.20 18.16
CA SER A 295 -7.30 -8.77 17.97
C SER A 295 -6.97 -8.38 16.52
N ARG A 296 -7.70 -8.90 15.55
CA ARG A 296 -7.47 -8.64 14.12
C ARG A 296 -8.77 -8.59 13.31
N ILE A 297 -8.78 -7.81 12.26
CA ILE A 297 -9.72 -8.00 11.16
C ILE A 297 -9.25 -9.21 10.34
N GLU A 298 -10.19 -10.01 9.91
CA GLU A 298 -9.98 -11.06 8.93
C GLU A 298 -10.81 -10.79 7.68
N MET A 299 -10.19 -10.90 6.50
CA MET A 299 -10.91 -10.91 5.24
C MET A 299 -10.94 -12.33 4.67
N HIS A 300 -12.09 -12.68 4.13
CA HIS A 300 -12.35 -13.98 3.54
C HIS A 300 -13.11 -13.85 2.22
N LEU A 301 -12.97 -14.88 1.38
CA LEU A 301 -13.88 -15.14 0.26
C LEU A 301 -14.71 -16.36 0.63
N GLU A 302 -16.03 -16.20 0.71
CA GLU A 302 -16.97 -17.24 1.11
C GLU A 302 -17.75 -17.78 -0.08
N ALA A 303 -17.80 -19.11 -0.21
CA ALA A 303 -18.55 -19.79 -1.25
C ALA A 303 -20.05 -19.63 -1.03
N LEU A 304 -20.78 -19.06 -1.98
CA LEU A 304 -22.24 -18.87 -1.91
C LEU A 304 -23.02 -20.20 -2.05
N ARG A 305 -22.40 -21.18 -2.68
CA ARG A 305 -22.93 -22.53 -2.89
C ARG A 305 -21.79 -23.55 -2.90
N ALA A 306 -22.12 -24.81 -2.78
CA ALA A 306 -21.14 -25.87 -3.01
C ALA A 306 -20.59 -25.73 -4.46
N THR A 307 -19.28 -25.57 -4.60
CA THR A 307 -18.62 -25.36 -5.86
C THR A 307 -17.30 -26.15 -5.94
N THR A 308 -16.84 -26.42 -7.14
CA THR A 308 -15.57 -27.12 -7.37
C THR A 308 -14.70 -26.24 -8.25
N VAL A 309 -13.53 -25.91 -7.73
CA VAL A 309 -12.48 -25.15 -8.44
C VAL A 309 -11.44 -26.14 -8.96
N ARG A 310 -11.11 -26.03 -10.25
CA ARG A 310 -10.21 -26.93 -10.97
C ARG A 310 -8.99 -26.19 -11.46
N TRP A 311 -7.89 -26.95 -11.61
CA TRP A 311 -6.66 -26.51 -12.26
C TRP A 311 -5.95 -27.68 -12.92
N ALA A 312 -4.95 -27.45 -13.73
CA ALA A 312 -4.18 -28.54 -14.33
C ALA A 312 -3.51 -29.39 -13.23
N GLY A 313 -3.97 -30.63 -13.09
CA GLY A 313 -3.44 -31.60 -12.12
C GLY A 313 -4.21 -31.71 -10.80
N GLY A 314 -5.37 -31.02 -10.64
CA GLY A 314 -6.18 -31.18 -9.42
C GLY A 314 -7.47 -30.37 -9.39
N GLU A 315 -8.19 -30.56 -8.30
CA GLU A 315 -9.40 -29.79 -7.98
C GLU A 315 -9.54 -29.62 -6.46
N ARG A 316 -10.29 -28.62 -6.03
CA ARG A 316 -10.81 -28.48 -4.68
C ARG A 316 -12.31 -28.28 -4.68
N ARG A 317 -12.99 -29.01 -3.82
CA ARG A 317 -14.43 -28.84 -3.55
C ARG A 317 -14.58 -27.98 -2.32
N PHE A 318 -15.40 -26.93 -2.45
CA PHE A 318 -15.81 -26.06 -1.37
C PHE A 318 -17.27 -26.33 -1.05
N ALA A 319 -17.60 -26.50 0.23
CA ALA A 319 -18.98 -26.52 0.67
C ALA A 319 -19.59 -25.12 0.60
N ALA A 320 -20.90 -25.00 0.62
CA ALA A 320 -21.57 -23.72 0.83
C ALA A 320 -21.11 -23.11 2.16
N ALA A 321 -20.84 -21.80 2.18
CA ALA A 321 -20.30 -21.04 3.32
C ALA A 321 -18.86 -21.42 3.72
N GLU A 322 -18.16 -22.27 2.97
CA GLU A 322 -16.74 -22.50 3.18
C GLU A 322 -15.93 -21.29 2.73
N ARG A 323 -14.85 -20.98 3.44
CA ARG A 323 -14.09 -19.74 3.25
C ARG A 323 -12.65 -19.99 2.81
N ILE A 324 -12.15 -19.08 2.00
CA ILE A 324 -10.73 -18.88 1.73
C ILE A 324 -10.30 -17.66 2.57
N HIS A 325 -9.35 -17.82 3.47
CA HIS A 325 -8.78 -16.70 4.22
C HIS A 325 -7.80 -15.92 3.34
N THR A 326 -7.96 -14.61 3.24
CA THR A 326 -7.22 -13.77 2.29
C THR A 326 -6.34 -12.73 2.94
N GLU A 327 -6.71 -12.20 4.11
CA GLU A 327 -5.91 -11.20 4.81
C GLU A 327 -6.20 -11.18 6.31
N ASN A 328 -5.18 -10.90 7.09
CA ASN A 328 -5.29 -10.44 8.47
C ASN A 328 -4.94 -8.96 8.54
N SER A 329 -5.55 -8.25 9.51
CA SER A 329 -5.10 -6.91 9.91
C SER A 329 -5.16 -6.80 11.42
N TYR A 330 -4.02 -7.11 12.07
CA TYR A 330 -3.89 -7.05 13.52
C TYR A 330 -3.99 -5.61 14.02
N LYS A 331 -4.70 -5.47 15.15
CA LYS A 331 -4.86 -4.21 15.87
C LYS A 331 -4.09 -4.31 17.18
N TRP A 332 -3.34 -3.27 17.51
CA TRP A 332 -2.38 -3.32 18.60
C TRP A 332 -2.82 -2.45 19.78
N ARG A 333 -2.41 -2.82 20.99
CA ARG A 333 -2.28 -1.86 22.09
C ARG A 333 -0.93 -1.18 21.97
N ARG A 334 -0.84 0.10 22.28
CA ARG A 334 0.42 0.85 22.16
C ARG A 334 1.56 0.22 22.98
N GLU A 335 1.24 -0.21 24.19
CA GLU A 335 2.17 -0.82 25.13
C GLU A 335 2.69 -2.16 24.60
N ASP A 336 1.81 -2.98 24.01
CA ASP A 336 2.17 -4.29 23.44
C ASP A 336 3.06 -4.11 22.21
N PHE A 337 2.77 -3.12 21.37
CA PHE A 337 3.61 -2.84 20.21
C PHE A 337 4.97 -2.26 20.58
N ALA A 338 5.02 -1.39 21.62
CA ALA A 338 6.28 -0.90 22.17
C ALA A 338 7.13 -2.05 22.74
N ALA A 339 6.50 -3.00 23.46
CA ALA A 339 7.19 -4.20 23.95
C ALA A 339 7.72 -5.07 22.79
N LEU A 340 6.97 -5.19 21.69
CA LEU A 340 7.38 -5.92 20.50
C LEU A 340 8.61 -5.28 19.83
N LEU A 341 8.64 -3.94 19.71
CA LEU A 341 9.80 -3.20 19.21
C LEU A 341 11.02 -3.41 20.10
N ALA A 342 10.86 -3.35 21.43
CA ALA A 342 11.93 -3.60 22.37
C ALA A 342 12.47 -5.04 22.24
N ALA A 343 11.60 -6.03 22.11
CA ALA A 343 11.98 -7.43 21.89
C ALA A 343 12.73 -7.64 20.58
N ALA A 344 12.47 -6.82 19.55
CA ALA A 344 13.20 -6.82 18.29
C ALA A 344 14.57 -6.11 18.35
N GLY A 345 14.92 -5.48 19.48
CA GLY A 345 16.21 -4.80 19.71
C GLY A 345 16.14 -3.28 19.60
N PHE A 346 15.01 -2.70 19.23
CA PHE A 346 14.87 -1.24 19.15
C PHE A 346 14.88 -0.56 20.51
N SER A 347 15.43 0.65 20.56
CA SER A 347 15.58 1.47 21.76
C SER A 347 15.10 2.91 21.51
N ALA A 348 15.17 3.78 22.53
CA ALA A 348 14.86 5.21 22.47
C ALA A 348 13.55 5.52 21.69
N MET A 349 12.48 4.79 22.03
CA MET A 349 11.20 4.86 21.34
C MET A 349 10.42 6.12 21.70
N ARG A 350 9.81 6.72 20.69
CA ARG A 350 8.77 7.75 20.82
C ARG A 350 7.56 7.34 19.97
N HIS A 351 6.38 7.80 20.37
CA HIS A 351 5.19 7.61 19.55
C HIS A 351 4.31 8.84 19.55
N TRP A 352 3.47 8.95 18.52
CA TRP A 352 2.47 9.98 18.33
C TRP A 352 1.16 9.30 17.94
N CYS A 353 0.04 9.79 18.46
CA CYS A 353 -1.29 9.28 18.19
C CYS A 353 -2.19 10.42 17.70
N ASP A 354 -3.22 10.07 16.96
CA ASP A 354 -4.32 10.99 16.70
C ASP A 354 -5.14 11.29 17.97
N ALA A 355 -5.95 12.33 17.95
CA ALA A 355 -6.71 12.79 19.11
C ALA A 355 -7.69 11.73 19.65
N ARG A 356 -8.12 10.77 18.82
CA ARG A 356 -9.01 9.68 19.23
C ARG A 356 -8.27 8.44 19.72
N GLY A 357 -6.95 8.38 19.53
CA GLY A 357 -6.15 7.21 19.85
C GLY A 357 -6.43 6.01 18.95
N TRP A 358 -6.79 6.24 17.70
CA TRP A 358 -7.11 5.20 16.73
C TRP A 358 -5.89 4.63 16.02
N PHE A 359 -4.85 5.45 15.90
CA PHE A 359 -3.62 5.09 15.20
C PHE A 359 -2.41 5.63 15.94
N ALA A 360 -1.29 4.94 15.83
CA ALA A 360 -0.02 5.39 16.38
C ALA A 360 1.09 5.32 15.34
N VAL A 361 1.99 6.30 15.36
CA VAL A 361 3.26 6.27 14.62
C VAL A 361 4.38 6.19 15.66
N PHE A 362 5.24 5.18 15.53
CA PHE A 362 6.40 4.98 16.40
C PHE A 362 7.67 5.34 15.65
N ALA A 363 8.58 6.05 16.33
CA ALA A 363 9.98 6.20 15.96
C ALA A 363 10.82 5.42 16.97
N ALA A 364 11.73 4.58 16.49
CA ALA A 364 12.59 3.75 17.33
C ALA A 364 14.00 3.65 16.71
N HIS A 365 15.04 3.58 17.53
CA HIS A 365 16.43 3.51 17.10
C HIS A 365 16.96 2.07 17.21
N ALA A 366 17.73 1.66 16.18
CA ALA A 366 18.40 0.36 16.13
C ALA A 366 19.81 0.41 16.74
#